data_49178f4d676d9cdf90bef4271d943e28
#
_entry.id   49178f4d676d9cdf90bef4271d943e28
#
_cell.length_a   1.000
_cell.length_b   1.000
_cell.length_c   1.000
_cell.angle_alpha   90.00
_cell.angle_beta   90.00
_cell.angle_gamma   90.00
#
_symmetry.space_group_name_H-M   'P 1'
#
loop_
_entity.id
_entity.type
_entity.pdbx_description
1 polymer ?
#
loop_
_entity_poly.entity_id
_entity_poly.type
_entity_poly.pdbx_seq_one_letter_code
_entity_poly.pdbx_strand_id
1 'polypeptide(L)'
;MGSRPVSRSKLALTVFIWSAGFISTFDRRLRAYQTGAGTTASRLGHADLGIATQTDMVQHSSMIASLDSSIPLIADADTGYGGPIMVARTVEQYARGGVAGMHIEDQVQTKRCGHLAGKECVDLDVFITRIRAAYQARERIGSDIVIIARTDALQSQGYDAALARLKAAREAGADCGFLEGITDKEMAQKAVQDVAPWPMLLNMVEHGTTPTISVDEARAFGYRIIIFPFATIAPAYTAMKEGLEALKRTGIVNAPTYFTPKFCFQVCGLDESMQLDAEAGGSSFSKS
;
A
#
# COMPACT_ATOMS: atom_id res chain seq x y z
N MET A 1 -31.89 0.78 6.32
CA MET A 1 -31.07 -0.43 6.52
C MET A 1 -29.69 0.05 6.93
N GLY A 2 -29.38 -0.04 8.22
CA GLY A 2 -28.11 0.49 8.75
C GLY A 2 -26.98 -0.45 8.41
N SER A 3 -25.96 0.03 7.72
CA SER A 3 -24.70 -0.67 7.52
C SER A 3 -24.07 -0.95 8.88
N ARG A 4 -24.02 -2.23 9.29
CA ARG A 4 -23.29 -2.63 10.50
C ARG A 4 -21.80 -2.32 10.29
N PRO A 5 -21.12 -1.72 11.26
CA PRO A 5 -19.68 -1.51 11.15
C PRO A 5 -18.99 -2.89 11.16
N VAL A 6 -18.39 -3.27 10.04
CA VAL A 6 -17.44 -4.40 10.01
C VAL A 6 -16.38 -4.13 11.05
N SER A 7 -16.10 -5.10 11.90
CA SER A 7 -15.24 -4.90 13.05
C SER A 7 -13.85 -4.47 12.59
N ARG A 8 -13.42 -3.29 13.04
CA ARG A 8 -12.07 -2.74 12.81
C ARG A 8 -10.94 -3.73 13.16
N SER A 9 -11.28 -4.80 13.90
CA SER A 9 -10.38 -5.88 14.29
C SER A 9 -10.01 -6.83 13.15
N LYS A 10 -10.90 -7.11 12.19
CA LYS A 10 -10.57 -7.97 11.02
C LYS A 10 -9.47 -7.35 10.17
N LEU A 11 -9.62 -6.06 9.84
CA LEU A 11 -8.61 -5.35 9.07
C LEU A 11 -7.26 -5.32 9.83
N ALA A 12 -7.30 -5.09 11.14
CA ALA A 12 -6.09 -5.05 11.97
C ALA A 12 -5.35 -6.39 11.96
N LEU A 13 -6.01 -7.54 12.14
CA LEU A 13 -5.32 -8.84 12.18
C LEU A 13 -4.84 -9.29 10.81
N THR A 14 -5.60 -9.06 9.76
CA THR A 14 -5.20 -9.45 8.39
C THR A 14 -4.11 -8.53 7.86
N VAL A 15 -4.14 -7.26 8.21
CA VAL A 15 -3.05 -6.31 8.02
C VAL A 15 -1.80 -6.76 8.80
N PHE A 16 -1.97 -7.33 9.99
CA PHE A 16 -0.88 -7.85 10.82
C PHE A 16 -0.18 -9.07 10.22
N ILE A 17 -0.93 -9.96 9.58
CA ILE A 17 -0.37 -11.21 9.00
C ILE A 17 0.22 -10.96 7.61
N TRP A 18 -0.21 -9.93 6.86
CA TRP A 18 0.04 -9.80 5.43
C TRP A 18 0.56 -8.44 4.97
N SER A 19 1.28 -7.70 5.82
CA SER A 19 2.03 -6.50 5.40
C SER A 19 1.23 -5.39 4.70
N ALA A 20 -0.01 -5.16 5.10
CA ALA A 20 -0.67 -3.93 4.69
C ALA A 20 -0.13 -2.75 5.53
N GLY A 21 0.36 -1.70 4.87
CA GLY A 21 0.60 -0.42 5.51
C GLY A 21 -0.71 0.31 5.80
N PHE A 22 -0.67 1.36 6.59
CA PHE A 22 -1.82 2.22 6.82
C PHE A 22 -1.70 3.52 6.01
N ILE A 23 -2.86 3.99 5.55
CA ILE A 23 -3.02 5.34 5.03
C ILE A 23 -3.78 6.13 6.07
N SER A 24 -3.29 7.29 6.44
CA SER A 24 -4.09 8.28 7.12
C SER A 24 -4.61 9.28 6.11
N THR A 25 -5.93 9.36 6.00
CA THR A 25 -6.61 10.48 5.34
C THR A 25 -6.98 11.53 6.37
N PHE A 26 -7.25 12.76 5.92
CA PHE A 26 -7.43 13.93 6.80
C PHE A 26 -8.61 13.86 7.79
N ASP A 27 -9.50 12.88 7.66
CA ASP A 27 -10.60 12.62 8.59
C ASP A 27 -10.21 11.67 9.75
N ARG A 28 -8.91 11.34 9.90
CA ARG A 28 -8.35 10.34 10.85
C ARG A 28 -8.90 8.92 10.67
N ARG A 29 -9.54 8.62 9.55
CA ARG A 29 -9.93 7.25 9.22
C ARG A 29 -8.74 6.55 8.61
N LEU A 30 -8.35 5.42 9.17
CA LEU A 30 -7.35 4.54 8.58
C LEU A 30 -7.92 3.90 7.32
N ARG A 31 -7.12 3.88 6.27
CA ARG A 31 -7.40 3.22 5.00
C ARG A 31 -6.36 2.12 4.80
N ALA A 32 -6.62 1.23 3.88
CA ALA A 32 -5.70 0.16 3.58
C ALA A 32 -4.66 0.60 2.53
N TYR A 33 -3.43 0.18 2.74
CA TYR A 33 -2.34 0.33 1.78
C TYR A 33 -1.59 -0.99 1.65
N GLN A 34 -1.46 -1.51 0.43
CA GLN A 34 -0.58 -2.63 0.14
C GLN A 34 0.79 -2.11 -0.30
N THR A 35 1.80 -2.37 0.49
CA THR A 35 3.19 -2.01 0.18
C THR A 35 3.88 -3.12 -0.63
N GLY A 36 4.59 -2.77 -1.70
CA GLY A 36 5.39 -3.72 -2.47
C GLY A 36 6.51 -4.35 -1.64
N ALA A 37 7.24 -3.51 -0.92
CA ALA A 37 8.30 -3.97 0.00
C ALA A 37 7.77 -4.93 1.07
N GLY A 38 6.66 -4.57 1.71
CA GLY A 38 6.04 -5.42 2.71
C GLY A 38 5.49 -6.72 2.14
N THR A 39 4.87 -6.70 0.94
CA THR A 39 4.40 -7.89 0.25
C THR A 39 5.55 -8.82 -0.12
N THR A 40 6.63 -8.29 -0.68
CA THR A 40 7.81 -9.06 -1.05
C THR A 40 8.43 -9.72 0.19
N ALA A 41 8.56 -8.97 1.29
CA ALA A 41 9.13 -9.50 2.54
C ALA A 41 8.25 -10.58 3.17
N SER A 42 6.94 -10.33 3.31
CA SER A 42 6.05 -11.23 4.07
C SER A 42 5.56 -12.44 3.25
N ARG A 43 5.26 -12.24 1.96
CA ARG A 43 4.71 -13.28 1.10
C ARG A 43 5.78 -14.14 0.45
N LEU A 44 6.92 -13.53 0.06
CA LEU A 44 7.98 -14.22 -0.66
C LEU A 44 9.23 -14.46 0.18
N GLY A 45 9.37 -13.83 1.36
CA GLY A 45 10.55 -13.93 2.20
C GLY A 45 11.79 -13.28 1.58
N HIS A 46 11.62 -12.30 0.69
CA HIS A 46 12.69 -11.67 -0.06
C HIS A 46 12.73 -10.15 0.14
N ALA A 47 13.88 -9.56 -0.16
CA ALA A 47 14.04 -8.11 -0.22
C ALA A 47 13.30 -7.51 -1.42
N ASP A 48 12.92 -6.25 -1.32
CA ASP A 48 12.25 -5.50 -2.38
C ASP A 48 13.23 -5.07 -3.49
N LEU A 49 13.45 -5.97 -4.43
CA LEU A 49 14.39 -5.86 -5.55
C LEU A 49 13.74 -6.25 -6.89
N GLY A 50 12.46 -5.94 -7.07
CA GLY A 50 11.73 -6.29 -8.28
C GLY A 50 11.45 -7.80 -8.44
N ILE A 51 11.44 -8.54 -7.33
CA ILE A 51 11.23 -10.00 -7.30
C ILE A 51 9.74 -10.35 -7.36
N ALA A 52 8.89 -9.56 -6.70
CA ALA A 52 7.46 -9.77 -6.72
C ALA A 52 6.91 -9.61 -8.16
N THR A 53 6.12 -10.59 -8.59
CA THR A 53 5.48 -10.56 -9.91
C THR A 53 4.15 -9.82 -9.84
N GLN A 54 3.62 -9.42 -11.01
CA GLN A 54 2.25 -8.90 -11.10
C GLN A 54 1.24 -9.84 -10.44
N THR A 55 1.36 -11.14 -10.64
CA THR A 55 0.44 -12.12 -10.07
C THR A 55 0.49 -12.14 -8.55
N ASP A 56 1.69 -12.07 -7.95
CA ASP A 56 1.84 -12.00 -6.49
C ASP A 56 1.12 -10.77 -5.93
N MET A 57 1.32 -9.63 -6.57
CA MET A 57 0.77 -8.36 -6.13
C MET A 57 -0.75 -8.28 -6.32
N VAL A 58 -1.27 -8.74 -7.47
CA VAL A 58 -2.72 -8.79 -7.76
C VAL A 58 -3.45 -9.71 -6.78
N GLN A 59 -2.94 -10.91 -6.54
CA GLN A 59 -3.55 -11.84 -5.58
C GLN A 59 -3.59 -11.26 -4.17
N HIS A 60 -2.52 -10.60 -3.75
CA HIS A 60 -2.42 -10.03 -2.43
C HIS A 60 -3.35 -8.81 -2.27
N SER A 61 -3.34 -7.88 -3.23
CA SER A 61 -4.20 -6.70 -3.19
C SER A 61 -5.68 -7.08 -3.24
N SER A 62 -6.06 -8.04 -4.09
CA SER A 62 -7.46 -8.50 -4.18
C SER A 62 -7.93 -9.15 -2.88
N MET A 63 -7.06 -9.94 -2.23
CA MET A 63 -7.35 -10.51 -0.91
C MET A 63 -7.58 -9.40 0.12
N ILE A 64 -6.68 -8.41 0.21
CA ILE A 64 -6.82 -7.29 1.16
C ILE A 64 -8.10 -6.50 0.88
N ALA A 65 -8.38 -6.15 -0.38
CA ALA A 65 -9.58 -5.39 -0.77
C ALA A 65 -10.88 -6.15 -0.42
N SER A 66 -10.86 -7.49 -0.47
CA SER A 66 -12.03 -8.34 -0.17
C SER A 66 -12.38 -8.41 1.32
N LEU A 67 -11.46 -8.03 2.22
CA LEU A 67 -11.70 -8.10 3.68
C LEU A 67 -12.78 -7.12 4.14
N ASP A 68 -12.78 -5.93 3.56
CA ASP A 68 -13.79 -4.92 3.79
C ASP A 68 -13.88 -3.99 2.58
N SER A 69 -14.86 -4.23 1.72
CA SER A 69 -15.09 -3.45 0.50
C SER A 69 -15.48 -1.97 0.76
N SER A 70 -15.81 -1.62 2.00
CA SER A 70 -16.09 -0.22 2.38
C SER A 70 -14.81 0.59 2.64
N ILE A 71 -13.66 -0.08 2.74
CA ILE A 71 -12.37 0.54 2.98
C ILE A 71 -11.57 0.56 1.67
N PRO A 72 -11.37 1.74 1.05
CA PRO A 72 -10.58 1.82 -0.17
C PRO A 72 -9.13 1.40 0.07
N LEU A 73 -8.61 0.54 -0.83
CA LEU A 73 -7.21 0.09 -0.85
C LEU A 73 -6.44 0.87 -1.91
N ILE A 74 -5.28 1.42 -1.53
CA ILE A 74 -4.23 1.82 -2.49
C ILE A 74 -3.17 0.72 -2.53
N ALA A 75 -2.75 0.30 -3.73
CA ALA A 75 -1.78 -0.76 -3.93
C ALA A 75 -0.53 -0.26 -4.67
N ASP A 76 0.62 -0.84 -4.31
CA ASP A 76 1.86 -0.69 -5.04
C ASP A 76 1.78 -1.50 -6.35
N ALA A 77 2.13 -0.89 -7.47
CA ALA A 77 2.23 -1.56 -8.76
C ALA A 77 3.65 -1.54 -9.32
N ASP A 78 4.64 -1.26 -8.48
CA ASP A 78 6.04 -1.15 -8.90
C ASP A 78 6.18 -0.31 -10.19
N THR A 79 6.83 -0.83 -11.19
CA THR A 79 6.99 -0.17 -12.51
C THR A 79 5.87 -0.49 -13.51
N GLY A 80 4.82 -1.20 -13.07
CA GLY A 80 3.74 -1.73 -13.91
C GLY A 80 4.04 -3.12 -14.49
N TYR A 81 5.13 -3.77 -14.05
CA TYR A 81 5.57 -5.14 -14.39
C TYR A 81 5.92 -5.38 -15.86
N GLY A 82 6.23 -4.31 -16.59
CA GLY A 82 6.66 -4.42 -18.00
C GLY A 82 6.34 -3.20 -18.84
N GLY A 83 6.19 -3.39 -20.14
CA GLY A 83 5.81 -2.32 -21.07
C GLY A 83 4.33 -1.93 -20.97
N PRO A 84 3.86 -1.01 -21.83
CA PRO A 84 2.50 -0.45 -21.77
C PRO A 84 1.37 -1.48 -21.71
N ILE A 85 1.52 -2.62 -22.42
CA ILE A 85 0.51 -3.71 -22.41
C ILE A 85 0.41 -4.34 -21.01
N MET A 86 1.54 -4.51 -20.32
CA MET A 86 1.55 -5.05 -18.96
C MET A 86 1.00 -4.04 -17.94
N VAL A 87 1.31 -2.76 -18.10
CA VAL A 87 0.71 -1.69 -17.29
C VAL A 87 -0.81 -1.69 -17.43
N ALA A 88 -1.32 -1.73 -18.66
CA ALA A 88 -2.75 -1.80 -18.92
C ALA A 88 -3.40 -3.03 -18.26
N ARG A 89 -2.78 -4.20 -18.39
CA ARG A 89 -3.22 -5.43 -17.73
C ARG A 89 -3.24 -5.28 -16.19
N THR A 90 -2.23 -4.61 -15.62
CA THR A 90 -2.13 -4.39 -14.17
C THR A 90 -3.29 -3.53 -13.67
N VAL A 91 -3.58 -2.42 -14.34
CA VAL A 91 -4.73 -1.56 -14.04
C VAL A 91 -6.04 -2.35 -14.07
N GLU A 92 -6.28 -3.12 -15.14
CA GLU A 92 -7.49 -3.93 -15.27
C GLU A 92 -7.64 -4.96 -14.14
N GLN A 93 -6.57 -5.64 -13.78
CA GLN A 93 -6.61 -6.65 -12.73
C GLN A 93 -6.78 -6.03 -11.33
N TYR A 94 -6.13 -4.92 -11.06
CA TYR A 94 -6.29 -4.20 -9.80
C TYR A 94 -7.72 -3.66 -9.65
N ALA A 95 -8.24 -3.00 -10.66
CA ALA A 95 -9.61 -2.49 -10.66
C ALA A 95 -10.64 -3.61 -10.42
N ARG A 96 -10.53 -4.73 -11.14
CA ARG A 96 -11.41 -5.91 -10.95
C ARG A 96 -11.22 -6.57 -9.58
N GLY A 97 -10.02 -6.47 -8.99
CA GLY A 97 -9.70 -6.97 -7.66
C GLY A 97 -10.16 -6.08 -6.51
N GLY A 98 -10.84 -4.94 -6.80
CA GLY A 98 -11.38 -4.03 -5.79
C GLY A 98 -10.36 -3.01 -5.26
N VAL A 99 -9.22 -2.83 -5.93
CA VAL A 99 -8.23 -1.79 -5.60
C VAL A 99 -8.77 -0.43 -6.03
N ALA A 100 -8.79 0.54 -5.12
CA ALA A 100 -9.30 1.88 -5.35
C ALA A 100 -8.27 2.86 -5.91
N GLY A 101 -6.99 2.58 -5.74
CA GLY A 101 -5.90 3.38 -6.29
C GLY A 101 -4.61 2.60 -6.35
N MET A 102 -3.71 3.00 -7.24
CA MET A 102 -2.41 2.35 -7.41
C MET A 102 -1.34 3.38 -7.75
N HIS A 103 -0.11 3.13 -7.33
CA HIS A 103 1.01 3.94 -7.79
C HIS A 103 1.92 3.14 -8.73
N ILE A 104 2.44 3.85 -9.73
CA ILE A 104 3.38 3.35 -10.73
C ILE A 104 4.61 4.25 -10.71
N GLU A 105 5.80 3.65 -10.63
CA GLU A 105 7.06 4.37 -10.54
C GLU A 105 7.86 4.38 -11.84
N ASP A 106 8.81 5.32 -11.90
CA ASP A 106 9.69 5.55 -13.04
C ASP A 106 11.02 4.77 -12.99
N GLN A 107 11.21 3.85 -12.03
CA GLN A 107 12.41 3.03 -12.00
C GLN A 107 12.48 2.03 -13.19
N VAL A 108 13.68 1.51 -13.45
CA VAL A 108 13.88 0.35 -14.32
C VAL A 108 13.19 -0.89 -13.75
N GLN A 109 12.94 -1.94 -14.57
CA GLN A 109 12.23 -3.14 -14.11
C GLN A 109 12.95 -3.86 -12.96
N THR A 110 14.28 -3.80 -12.93
CA THR A 110 15.13 -4.31 -11.83
C THR A 110 15.23 -3.28 -10.71
N LYS A 111 14.10 -2.76 -10.29
CA LYS A 111 13.96 -1.69 -9.30
C LYS A 111 14.49 -2.05 -7.92
N ARG A 112 14.66 -1.05 -7.08
CA ARG A 112 14.99 -1.17 -5.65
C ARG A 112 13.96 -0.45 -4.81
N CYS A 113 13.85 -0.83 -3.54
CA CYS A 113 13.06 -0.07 -2.57
C CYS A 113 13.47 1.42 -2.59
N GLY A 114 12.48 2.31 -2.54
CA GLY A 114 12.68 3.77 -2.63
C GLY A 114 13.65 4.38 -1.61
N HIS A 115 13.85 3.69 -0.47
CA HIS A 115 14.78 4.10 0.58
C HIS A 115 16.21 3.56 0.41
N LEU A 116 16.48 2.77 -0.63
CA LEU A 116 17.82 2.28 -0.94
C LEU A 116 18.54 3.20 -1.93
N ALA A 117 19.87 3.20 -1.86
CA ALA A 117 20.71 3.91 -2.82
C ALA A 117 20.85 3.15 -4.14
N GLY A 118 21.29 3.86 -5.20
CA GLY A 118 21.57 3.28 -6.51
C GLY A 118 20.33 2.95 -7.32
N LYS A 119 19.27 3.74 -7.15
CA LYS A 119 18.08 3.66 -7.99
C LYS A 119 18.38 4.16 -9.39
N GLU A 120 17.82 3.49 -10.38
CA GLU A 120 17.90 3.86 -11.79
C GLU A 120 16.49 4.15 -12.32
N CYS A 121 16.30 5.33 -12.89
CA CYS A 121 15.04 5.72 -13.51
C CYS A 121 15.14 5.55 -15.03
N VAL A 122 14.04 5.14 -15.65
CA VAL A 122 13.91 5.13 -17.12
C VAL A 122 13.83 6.57 -17.65
N ASP A 123 14.03 6.73 -18.96
CA ASP A 123 13.80 8.01 -19.63
C ASP A 123 12.38 8.52 -19.41
N LEU A 124 12.23 9.85 -19.43
CA LEU A 124 10.93 10.49 -19.15
C LEU A 124 9.81 9.99 -20.05
N ASP A 125 10.06 9.85 -21.33
CA ASP A 125 9.08 9.39 -22.32
C ASP A 125 8.62 7.94 -22.05
N VAL A 126 9.52 7.07 -21.59
CA VAL A 126 9.19 5.70 -21.17
C VAL A 126 8.27 5.74 -19.95
N PHE A 127 8.58 6.56 -18.94
CA PHE A 127 7.71 6.74 -17.77
C PHE A 127 6.32 7.26 -18.17
N ILE A 128 6.28 8.28 -19.01
CA ILE A 128 5.02 8.87 -19.47
C ILE A 128 4.19 7.86 -20.29
N THR A 129 4.85 6.98 -21.01
CA THR A 129 4.16 5.90 -21.73
C THR A 129 3.48 4.90 -20.77
N ARG A 130 4.08 4.61 -19.60
CA ARG A 130 3.44 3.82 -18.53
C ARG A 130 2.19 4.52 -18.01
N ILE A 131 2.26 5.81 -17.69
CA ILE A 131 1.13 6.58 -17.16
C ILE A 131 0.00 6.67 -18.19
N ARG A 132 0.29 6.95 -19.46
CA ARG A 132 -0.72 6.95 -20.54
C ARG A 132 -1.39 5.58 -20.69
N ALA A 133 -0.63 4.50 -20.62
CA ALA A 133 -1.20 3.15 -20.71
C ALA A 133 -2.12 2.85 -19.54
N ALA A 134 -1.76 3.31 -18.32
CA ALA A 134 -2.63 3.18 -17.15
C ALA A 134 -3.92 3.99 -17.32
N TYR A 135 -3.81 5.24 -17.73
CA TYR A 135 -4.96 6.10 -18.00
C TYR A 135 -5.90 5.49 -19.05
N GLN A 136 -5.37 5.10 -20.20
CA GLN A 136 -6.17 4.51 -21.28
C GLN A 136 -6.84 3.19 -20.88
N ALA A 137 -6.15 2.35 -20.09
CA ALA A 137 -6.74 1.11 -19.58
C ALA A 137 -7.90 1.39 -18.63
N ARG A 138 -7.74 2.36 -17.70
CA ARG A 138 -8.81 2.81 -16.81
C ARG A 138 -10.05 3.28 -17.57
N GLU A 139 -9.86 4.18 -18.53
CA GLU A 139 -10.96 4.70 -19.35
C GLU A 139 -11.67 3.58 -20.14
N ARG A 140 -10.89 2.65 -20.73
CA ARG A 140 -11.44 1.55 -21.51
C ARG A 140 -12.34 0.62 -20.71
N ILE A 141 -12.04 0.39 -19.43
CA ILE A 141 -12.85 -0.48 -18.57
C ILE A 141 -13.91 0.28 -17.75
N GLY A 142 -13.99 1.61 -17.91
CA GLY A 142 -14.93 2.45 -17.16
C GLY A 142 -14.69 2.41 -15.64
N SER A 143 -13.43 2.32 -15.20
CA SER A 143 -13.07 2.28 -13.78
C SER A 143 -12.73 3.68 -13.27
N ASP A 144 -12.90 3.87 -11.97
CA ASP A 144 -12.51 5.08 -11.22
C ASP A 144 -11.23 4.89 -10.39
N ILE A 145 -10.46 3.82 -10.64
CA ILE A 145 -9.21 3.56 -9.96
C ILE A 145 -8.25 4.76 -10.07
N VAL A 146 -7.77 5.25 -8.95
CA VAL A 146 -6.87 6.41 -8.87
C VAL A 146 -5.47 6.01 -9.32
N ILE A 147 -4.89 6.76 -10.27
CA ILE A 147 -3.54 6.56 -10.78
C ILE A 147 -2.60 7.55 -10.09
N ILE A 148 -1.65 7.04 -9.32
CA ILE A 148 -0.66 7.82 -8.59
C ILE A 148 0.68 7.66 -9.33
N ALA A 149 1.22 8.77 -9.85
CA ALA A 149 2.53 8.76 -10.50
C ALA A 149 3.62 8.97 -9.46
N ARG A 150 4.50 7.96 -9.30
CA ARG A 150 5.67 8.03 -8.42
C ARG A 150 6.92 8.29 -9.23
N THR A 151 7.78 9.19 -8.72
CA THR A 151 9.14 9.35 -9.25
C THR A 151 10.17 9.10 -8.17
N ASP A 152 11.18 8.34 -8.50
CA ASP A 152 12.38 8.06 -7.70
C ASP A 152 13.59 8.88 -8.18
N ALA A 153 13.40 9.80 -9.13
CA ALA A 153 14.46 10.58 -9.76
C ALA A 153 15.11 11.61 -8.81
N LEU A 154 14.48 11.93 -7.67
CA LEU A 154 15.02 12.91 -6.72
C LEU A 154 16.46 12.60 -6.31
N GLN A 155 16.75 11.33 -6.00
CA GLN A 155 18.06 10.92 -5.52
C GLN A 155 19.15 10.99 -6.60
N SER A 156 18.82 10.67 -7.86
CA SER A 156 19.81 10.54 -8.95
C SER A 156 19.85 11.73 -9.89
N GLN A 157 18.75 12.49 -10.02
CA GLN A 157 18.59 13.57 -10.99
C GLN A 157 18.27 14.92 -10.36
N GLY A 158 17.99 14.94 -9.04
CA GLY A 158 17.68 16.16 -8.29
C GLY A 158 16.22 16.57 -8.36
N TYR A 159 15.89 17.62 -7.60
CA TYR A 159 14.52 18.07 -7.37
C TYR A 159 13.80 18.53 -8.64
N ASP A 160 14.46 19.39 -9.43
CA ASP A 160 13.83 19.98 -10.62
C ASP A 160 13.48 18.92 -11.67
N ALA A 161 14.37 17.94 -11.88
CA ALA A 161 14.12 16.83 -12.79
C ALA A 161 12.96 15.95 -12.28
N ALA A 162 12.94 15.61 -10.99
CA ALA A 162 11.85 14.86 -10.40
C ALA A 162 10.51 15.59 -10.51
N LEU A 163 10.50 16.91 -10.27
CA LEU A 163 9.29 17.72 -10.39
C LEU A 163 8.79 17.79 -11.85
N ALA A 164 9.71 17.93 -12.81
CA ALA A 164 9.36 17.91 -14.24
C ALA A 164 8.68 16.58 -14.63
N ARG A 165 9.17 15.43 -14.11
CA ARG A 165 8.56 14.11 -14.32
C ARG A 165 7.15 14.03 -13.76
N LEU A 166 6.91 14.54 -12.55
CA LEU A 166 5.58 14.58 -11.94
C LEU A 166 4.61 15.46 -12.75
N LYS A 167 5.05 16.65 -13.19
CA LYS A 167 4.23 17.53 -14.03
C LYS A 167 3.85 16.87 -15.36
N ALA A 168 4.80 16.22 -16.03
CA ALA A 168 4.53 15.47 -17.26
C ALA A 168 3.60 14.28 -17.01
N ALA A 169 3.72 13.58 -15.88
CA ALA A 169 2.82 12.49 -15.53
C ALA A 169 1.38 12.97 -15.27
N ARG A 170 1.21 14.15 -14.65
CA ARG A 170 -0.10 14.80 -14.52
C ARG A 170 -0.74 15.06 -15.87
N GLU A 171 0.01 15.63 -16.83
CA GLU A 171 -0.46 15.87 -18.19
C GLU A 171 -0.81 14.58 -18.94
N ALA A 172 -0.16 13.47 -18.58
CA ALA A 172 -0.42 12.14 -19.15
C ALA A 172 -1.64 11.43 -18.52
N GLY A 173 -2.28 12.02 -17.50
CA GLY A 173 -3.53 11.53 -16.91
C GLY A 173 -3.39 10.91 -15.53
N ALA A 174 -2.28 11.11 -14.80
CA ALA A 174 -2.18 10.74 -13.40
C ALA A 174 -3.00 11.69 -12.51
N ASP A 175 -3.66 11.13 -11.51
CA ASP A 175 -4.55 11.87 -10.60
C ASP A 175 -3.82 12.46 -9.39
N CYS A 176 -2.69 11.86 -8.99
CA CYS A 176 -1.92 12.22 -7.80
C CYS A 176 -0.42 12.05 -8.06
N GLY A 177 0.39 12.90 -7.44
CA GLY A 177 1.85 12.81 -7.49
C GLY A 177 2.42 12.16 -6.24
N PHE A 178 3.58 11.50 -6.41
CA PHE A 178 4.34 10.91 -5.33
C PHE A 178 5.83 11.13 -5.58
N LEU A 179 6.45 12.01 -4.80
CA LEU A 179 7.89 12.26 -4.81
C LEU A 179 8.57 11.39 -3.75
N GLU A 180 9.37 10.41 -4.19
CA GLU A 180 10.05 9.50 -3.28
C GLU A 180 11.41 10.07 -2.85
N GLY A 181 11.75 9.83 -1.56
CA GLY A 181 13.09 10.15 -1.04
C GLY A 181 13.30 11.61 -0.64
N ILE A 182 12.27 12.31 -0.24
CA ILE A 182 12.33 13.67 0.33
C ILE A 182 13.28 13.68 1.52
N THR A 183 14.22 14.64 1.57
CA THR A 183 15.31 14.69 2.55
C THR A 183 15.09 15.66 3.71
N ASP A 184 14.17 16.60 3.57
CA ASP A 184 13.84 17.58 4.60
C ASP A 184 12.37 18.05 4.54
N LYS A 185 11.90 18.69 5.60
CA LYS A 185 10.51 19.14 5.73
C LYS A 185 10.18 20.32 4.81
N GLU A 186 11.14 21.16 4.56
CA GLU A 186 11.05 22.31 3.66
C GLU A 186 10.81 21.84 2.23
N MET A 187 11.55 20.83 1.79
CA MET A 187 11.36 20.19 0.48
C MET A 187 9.99 19.51 0.40
N ALA A 188 9.55 18.84 1.47
CA ALA A 188 8.22 18.22 1.52
C ALA A 188 7.11 19.25 1.28
N GLN A 189 7.17 20.38 1.98
CA GLN A 189 6.18 21.45 1.81
C GLN A 189 6.27 22.10 0.42
N LYS A 190 7.50 22.37 -0.05
CA LYS A 190 7.77 22.96 -1.37
C LYS A 190 7.22 22.08 -2.50
N ALA A 191 7.39 20.77 -2.43
CA ALA A 191 6.91 19.85 -3.46
C ALA A 191 5.39 19.94 -3.68
N VAL A 192 4.61 20.07 -2.60
CA VAL A 192 3.16 20.28 -2.70
C VAL A 192 2.83 21.63 -3.33
N GLN A 193 3.53 22.70 -2.93
CA GLN A 193 3.30 24.04 -3.46
C GLN A 193 3.60 24.14 -4.97
N ASP A 194 4.69 23.52 -5.41
CA ASP A 194 5.17 23.59 -6.80
C ASP A 194 4.29 22.83 -7.81
N VAL A 195 3.45 21.90 -7.33
CA VAL A 195 2.50 21.15 -8.18
C VAL A 195 1.04 21.51 -7.92
N ALA A 196 0.78 22.40 -6.98
CA ALA A 196 -0.59 22.81 -6.64
C ALA A 196 -1.41 23.23 -7.88
N PRO A 197 -2.72 22.94 -7.93
CA PRO A 197 -3.55 22.28 -6.92
C PRO A 197 -3.58 20.74 -7.02
N TRP A 198 -2.64 20.11 -7.73
CA TRP A 198 -2.59 18.66 -7.92
C TRP A 198 -2.28 17.97 -6.59
N PRO A 199 -3.06 16.93 -6.19
CA PRO A 199 -2.84 16.25 -4.92
C PRO A 199 -1.51 15.48 -4.91
N MET A 200 -0.91 15.42 -3.71
CA MET A 200 0.33 14.70 -3.47
C MET A 200 0.16 13.63 -2.38
N LEU A 201 0.88 12.53 -2.56
CA LEU A 201 1.08 11.46 -1.58
C LEU A 201 2.45 11.61 -0.95
N LEU A 202 2.52 11.47 0.38
CA LEU A 202 3.76 11.38 1.17
C LEU A 202 3.99 9.95 1.63
N ASN A 203 5.20 9.43 1.44
CA ASN A 203 5.64 8.16 2.00
C ASN A 203 6.42 8.40 3.30
N MET A 204 5.92 7.85 4.41
CA MET A 204 6.55 7.96 5.72
C MET A 204 7.06 6.59 6.18
N VAL A 205 8.36 6.42 6.08
CA VAL A 205 9.08 5.24 6.57
C VAL A 205 10.01 5.69 7.70
N GLU A 206 9.72 5.25 8.90
CA GLU A 206 10.54 5.56 10.08
C GLU A 206 11.97 5.06 9.86
N HIS A 207 12.93 5.91 10.20
CA HIS A 207 14.37 5.67 10.00
C HIS A 207 14.80 5.50 8.54
N GLY A 208 13.94 5.89 7.57
CA GLY A 208 14.26 5.95 6.14
C GLY A 208 14.97 7.26 5.76
N THR A 209 15.00 7.57 4.47
CA THR A 209 15.57 8.83 3.94
C THR A 209 14.74 10.05 4.33
N THR A 210 13.41 9.90 4.33
CA THR A 210 12.47 10.98 4.66
C THR A 210 12.46 11.23 6.17
N PRO A 211 12.60 12.50 6.61
CA PRO A 211 12.49 12.83 8.03
C PRO A 211 11.11 12.50 8.56
N THR A 212 11.00 12.26 9.86
CA THR A 212 9.71 11.99 10.48
C THR A 212 8.78 13.19 10.33
N ILE A 213 7.69 12.99 9.61
CA ILE A 213 6.60 13.94 9.38
C ILE A 213 5.33 13.30 9.90
N SER A 214 4.71 13.94 10.87
CA SER A 214 3.43 13.47 11.42
C SER A 214 2.26 13.69 10.44
N VAL A 215 1.14 13.02 10.68
CA VAL A 215 -0.09 13.21 9.89
C VAL A 215 -0.54 14.67 9.89
N ASP A 216 -0.45 15.35 11.04
CA ASP A 216 -0.88 16.74 11.17
C ASP A 216 0.08 17.69 10.44
N GLU A 217 1.39 17.45 10.46
CA GLU A 217 2.36 18.20 9.66
C GLU A 217 2.16 17.99 8.16
N ALA A 218 2.00 16.74 7.72
CA ALA A 218 1.73 16.44 6.31
C ALA A 218 0.47 17.14 5.79
N ARG A 219 -0.59 17.17 6.64
CA ARG A 219 -1.80 17.94 6.36
C ARG A 219 -1.53 19.43 6.23
N ALA A 220 -0.76 20.00 7.15
CA ALA A 220 -0.41 21.43 7.14
C ALA A 220 0.42 21.79 5.89
N PHE A 221 1.27 20.89 5.40
CA PHE A 221 2.00 21.07 4.15
C PHE A 221 1.11 20.97 2.90
N GLY A 222 -0.10 20.37 3.02
CA GLY A 222 -1.06 20.25 1.94
C GLY A 222 -1.11 18.89 1.24
N TYR A 223 -0.42 17.88 1.75
CA TYR A 223 -0.57 16.51 1.27
C TYR A 223 -2.00 16.01 1.42
N ARG A 224 -2.46 15.17 0.50
CA ARG A 224 -3.80 14.55 0.54
C ARG A 224 -3.76 13.11 1.05
N ILE A 225 -2.65 12.44 0.88
CA ILE A 225 -2.44 11.05 1.27
C ILE A 225 -1.09 10.98 2.00
N ILE A 226 -1.04 10.22 3.08
CA ILE A 226 0.22 9.79 3.73
C ILE A 226 0.16 8.28 3.95
N ILE A 227 1.20 7.57 3.54
CA ILE A 227 1.33 6.12 3.71
C ILE A 227 2.44 5.80 4.70
N PHE A 228 2.25 4.70 5.44
CA PHE A 228 3.19 4.16 6.43
C PHE A 228 3.49 2.69 6.10
N PRO A 229 4.37 2.40 5.14
CA PRO A 229 4.59 1.04 4.63
C PRO A 229 5.02 0.02 5.68
N PHE A 230 5.75 0.45 6.71
CA PHE A 230 6.30 -0.44 7.75
C PHE A 230 5.58 -0.37 9.09
N ALA A 231 4.48 0.38 9.18
CA ALA A 231 3.73 0.55 10.44
C ALA A 231 3.29 -0.76 11.10
N THR A 232 3.10 -1.83 10.34
CA THR A 232 2.68 -3.13 10.85
C THR A 232 3.79 -4.18 10.79
N ILE A 233 4.62 -4.16 9.75
CA ILE A 233 5.65 -5.20 9.58
C ILE A 233 6.76 -5.09 10.64
N ALA A 234 7.16 -3.88 11.02
CA ALA A 234 8.21 -3.70 12.01
C ALA A 234 7.79 -4.23 13.42
N PRO A 235 6.66 -3.82 14.00
CA PRO A 235 6.22 -4.37 15.29
C PRO A 235 5.87 -5.86 15.21
N ALA A 236 5.30 -6.34 14.07
CA ALA A 236 5.02 -7.75 13.89
C ALA A 236 6.31 -8.61 13.89
N TYR A 237 7.33 -8.19 13.15
CA TYR A 237 8.63 -8.87 13.15
C TYR A 237 9.24 -8.93 14.54
N THR A 238 9.22 -7.82 15.28
CA THR A 238 9.79 -7.74 16.64
C THR A 238 9.07 -8.71 17.58
N ALA A 239 7.74 -8.67 17.61
CA ALA A 239 6.94 -9.54 18.48
C ALA A 239 7.11 -11.04 18.13
N MET A 240 7.13 -11.38 16.83
CA MET A 240 7.38 -12.76 16.39
C MET A 240 8.77 -13.24 16.79
N LYS A 241 9.80 -12.42 16.59
CA LYS A 241 11.17 -12.74 16.98
C LYS A 241 11.28 -12.99 18.47
N GLU A 242 10.76 -12.07 19.30
CA GLU A 242 10.77 -12.21 20.76
C GLU A 242 10.03 -13.46 21.24
N GLY A 243 8.88 -13.77 20.63
CA GLY A 243 8.11 -14.99 20.93
C GLY A 243 8.88 -16.27 20.62
N LEU A 244 9.55 -16.34 19.46
CA LEU A 244 10.36 -17.47 19.04
C LEU A 244 11.63 -17.63 19.89
N GLU A 245 12.29 -16.54 20.28
CA GLU A 245 13.44 -16.56 21.19
C GLU A 245 13.03 -17.03 22.61
N ALA A 246 11.87 -16.60 23.09
CA ALA A 246 11.31 -17.07 24.35
C ALA A 246 11.04 -18.59 24.30
N LEU A 247 10.36 -19.06 23.25
CA LEU A 247 10.10 -20.49 23.02
C LEU A 247 11.40 -21.31 23.00
N LYS A 248 12.40 -20.84 22.26
CA LYS A 248 13.71 -21.50 22.20
C LYS A 248 14.41 -21.61 23.57
N ARG A 249 14.27 -20.56 24.39
CA ARG A 249 14.93 -20.50 25.73
C ARG A 249 14.18 -21.28 26.80
N THR A 250 12.84 -21.25 26.80
CA THR A 250 12.02 -21.74 27.91
C THR A 250 11.20 -22.99 27.58
N GLY A 251 11.08 -23.33 26.29
CA GLY A 251 10.21 -24.41 25.82
C GLY A 251 8.70 -24.06 25.80
N ILE A 252 8.33 -22.83 26.14
CA ILE A 252 6.95 -22.37 26.15
C ILE A 252 6.80 -21.00 25.44
N VAL A 253 5.61 -20.73 24.88
CA VAL A 253 5.27 -19.44 24.32
C VAL A 253 4.54 -18.61 25.37
N ASN A 254 5.08 -17.43 25.69
CA ASN A 254 4.41 -16.47 26.59
C ASN A 254 3.40 -15.63 25.82
N ALA A 255 2.35 -16.27 25.30
CA ALA A 255 1.27 -15.54 24.66
C ALA A 255 0.45 -14.75 25.70
N PRO A 256 -0.08 -13.55 25.34
CA PRO A 256 -1.00 -12.83 26.21
C PRO A 256 -2.21 -13.71 26.59
N THR A 257 -2.62 -13.71 27.85
CA THR A 257 -3.69 -14.59 28.37
C THR A 257 -5.04 -14.39 27.68
N TYR A 258 -5.30 -13.20 27.11
CA TYR A 258 -6.52 -12.91 26.36
C TYR A 258 -6.48 -13.48 24.93
N PHE A 259 -5.30 -13.82 24.40
CA PHE A 259 -5.16 -14.32 23.02
C PHE A 259 -5.43 -15.83 22.97
N THR A 260 -6.70 -16.17 23.08
CA THR A 260 -7.17 -17.55 22.99
C THR A 260 -7.47 -17.94 21.52
N PRO A 261 -7.56 -19.23 21.17
CA PRO A 261 -8.02 -19.66 19.86
C PRO A 261 -9.36 -19.04 19.47
N LYS A 262 -10.32 -18.95 20.41
CA LYS A 262 -11.61 -18.31 20.18
C LYS A 262 -11.45 -16.83 19.82
N PHE A 263 -10.66 -16.09 20.57
CA PHE A 263 -10.36 -14.69 20.28
C PHE A 263 -9.75 -14.52 18.88
N CYS A 264 -8.76 -15.36 18.52
CA CYS A 264 -8.14 -15.32 17.20
C CYS A 264 -9.18 -15.52 16.08
N PHE A 265 -10.03 -16.52 16.21
CA PHE A 265 -11.06 -16.78 15.21
C PHE A 265 -12.17 -15.73 15.17
N GLN A 266 -12.53 -15.14 16.32
CA GLN A 266 -13.46 -14.00 16.35
C GLN A 266 -12.91 -12.80 15.59
N VAL A 267 -11.61 -12.50 15.72
CA VAL A 267 -10.98 -11.45 14.90
C VAL A 267 -11.04 -11.79 13.41
N CYS A 268 -10.99 -13.07 13.03
CA CYS A 268 -11.15 -13.53 11.64
C CYS A 268 -12.61 -13.64 11.18
N GLY A 269 -13.59 -13.27 12.02
CA GLY A 269 -15.03 -13.27 11.64
C GLY A 269 -15.77 -14.56 11.94
N LEU A 270 -15.39 -15.26 13.01
CA LEU A 270 -16.08 -16.47 13.44
C LEU A 270 -17.58 -16.22 13.70
N ASP A 271 -17.89 -15.18 14.48
CA ASP A 271 -19.26 -14.90 14.91
C ASP A 271 -20.15 -14.53 13.71
N GLU A 272 -19.65 -13.74 12.75
CA GLU A 272 -20.37 -13.40 11.53
C GLU A 272 -20.56 -14.61 10.62
N SER A 273 -19.59 -15.51 10.54
CA SER A 273 -19.70 -16.73 9.74
C SER A 273 -20.72 -17.69 10.32
N MET A 274 -20.74 -17.86 11.66
CA MET A 274 -21.73 -18.66 12.35
C MET A 274 -23.14 -18.09 12.24
N GLN A 275 -23.27 -16.76 12.32
CA GLN A 275 -24.55 -16.08 12.13
C GLN A 275 -25.08 -16.30 10.71
N LEU A 276 -24.23 -16.17 9.69
CA LEU A 276 -24.60 -16.41 8.30
C LEU A 276 -25.11 -17.85 8.08
N ASP A 277 -24.40 -18.85 8.65
CA ASP A 277 -24.82 -20.26 8.56
C ASP A 277 -26.21 -20.46 9.16
N ALA A 278 -26.44 -19.90 10.36
CA ALA A 278 -27.74 -20.01 11.03
C ALA A 278 -28.87 -19.29 10.28
N GLU A 279 -28.64 -18.09 9.78
CA GLU A 279 -29.60 -17.31 8.98
C GLU A 279 -29.95 -18.00 7.67
N ALA A 280 -29.03 -18.75 7.07
CA ALA A 280 -29.24 -19.54 5.88
C ALA A 280 -29.94 -20.89 6.17
N GLY A 281 -30.22 -21.22 7.44
CA GLY A 281 -30.85 -22.48 7.86
C GLY A 281 -29.86 -23.62 8.12
N GLY A 282 -28.56 -23.32 8.17
CA GLY A 282 -27.53 -24.29 8.57
C GLY A 282 -27.55 -24.56 10.07
N SER A 283 -27.07 -25.75 10.47
CA SER A 283 -27.01 -26.18 11.88
C SER A 283 -25.63 -26.67 12.29
N SER A 284 -24.62 -26.54 11.41
CA SER A 284 -23.28 -27.09 11.63
C SER A 284 -22.60 -26.50 12.85
N PHE A 285 -22.89 -25.24 13.20
CA PHE A 285 -22.27 -24.48 14.28
C PHE A 285 -23.26 -24.10 15.38
N SER A 286 -24.47 -24.64 15.39
CA SER A 286 -25.51 -24.34 16.39
C SER A 286 -25.24 -24.94 17.77
N LYS A 287 -24.26 -25.86 17.88
CA LYS A 287 -23.86 -26.52 19.13
C LYS A 287 -22.44 -26.07 19.49
N SER A 288 -22.31 -24.93 20.09
CA SER A 288 -21.02 -24.42 20.68
C SER A 288 -21.15 -24.24 22.18
#